data_5988f75582f6709fca767ad9f30c1f1a
#
_entry.id   5988f75582f6709fca767ad9f30c1f1a
#
_cell.length_a   1.000
_cell.length_b   1.000
_cell.length_c   1.000
_cell.angle_alpha   90.00
_cell.angle_beta   90.00
_cell.angle_gamma   90.00
#
_symmetry.space_group_name_H-M   'P 1'
#
loop_
_entity.id
_entity.type
_entity.pdbx_description
1 polymer ?
#
loop_
_entity_poly.entity_id
_entity_poly.type
_entity_poly.pdbx_seq_one_letter_code
_entity_poly.pdbx_strand_id
1 'polypeptide(L)'
;MVLKSLLGIASLFLALNFDAVVHAEANGAIPSIGGRYFHGRVEIPVPAFAQDDPRWSDVRLGPSTDTLGDEGCAVTSAAMVAAFYGIKTDPQQLNAFLTRTGGFTGDGLIHWSRVPSIAPAHLELAYNGGPSYELIDSNLLAGNPVIALIPLPDGGYHFVVIVGKEGRDYLIRDPAASPFRRAYHLRDLTDRIAGLCFFRAI
;
A
#
# COMPACT_ATOMS: atom_id res chain seq x y z
N MET A 1 44.15 -15.83 3.39
CA MET A 1 43.48 -14.52 3.45
C MET A 1 42.80 -14.32 2.10
N VAL A 2 41.55 -14.75 1.99
CA VAL A 2 40.79 -14.79 0.73
C VAL A 2 39.70 -13.75 0.85
N LEU A 3 39.84 -12.68 0.06
CA LEU A 3 38.86 -11.60 -0.09
C LEU A 3 37.67 -12.15 -0.86
N LYS A 4 36.54 -12.42 -0.16
CA LYS A 4 35.28 -12.76 -0.83
C LYS A 4 34.64 -11.48 -1.34
N SER A 5 34.58 -11.36 -2.65
CA SER A 5 33.91 -10.38 -3.46
C SER A 5 32.42 -10.35 -3.12
N LEU A 6 31.97 -9.23 -2.60
CA LEU A 6 30.56 -8.82 -2.55
C LEU A 6 30.20 -8.24 -3.92
N LEU A 7 29.80 -9.08 -4.84
CA LEU A 7 29.16 -8.66 -6.10
C LEU A 7 27.93 -9.53 -6.31
N GLY A 8 26.80 -8.88 -6.38
CA GLY A 8 25.64 -9.43 -7.04
C GLY A 8 24.49 -9.82 -6.14
N ILE A 9 23.63 -8.88 -5.78
CA ILE A 9 22.16 -9.04 -5.80
C ILE A 9 21.58 -7.62 -5.97
N ALA A 10 21.81 -7.02 -7.12
CA ALA A 10 21.17 -5.78 -7.51
C ALA A 10 20.67 -5.89 -8.96
N SER A 11 19.98 -6.97 -9.30
CA SER A 11 19.50 -7.13 -10.67
C SER A 11 18.45 -8.22 -10.77
N LEU A 12 17.27 -8.04 -10.16
CA LEU A 12 16.07 -8.75 -10.60
C LEU A 12 14.74 -8.11 -10.10
N PHE A 13 14.72 -6.87 -9.67
CA PHE A 13 13.46 -6.20 -9.29
C PHE A 13 12.86 -5.34 -10.42
N LEU A 14 13.26 -5.53 -11.67
CA LEU A 14 12.88 -4.64 -12.78
C LEU A 14 11.86 -5.20 -13.75
N ALA A 15 11.15 -6.24 -13.41
CA ALA A 15 10.08 -6.67 -14.31
C ALA A 15 8.96 -7.21 -13.47
N LEU A 16 7.83 -6.55 -13.40
CA LEU A 16 6.53 -7.17 -13.14
C LEU A 16 5.62 -6.49 -12.09
N ASN A 17 5.74 -5.18 -11.92
CA ASN A 17 4.54 -4.39 -11.68
C ASN A 17 4.29 -3.51 -12.91
N PHE A 18 4.34 -4.11 -14.08
CA PHE A 18 4.34 -3.36 -15.33
C PHE A 18 3.14 -2.42 -15.44
N ASP A 19 1.96 -2.81 -14.97
CA ASP A 19 0.79 -1.94 -15.02
C ASP A 19 0.82 -0.82 -13.97
N ALA A 20 1.15 -1.10 -12.70
CA ALA A 20 1.17 -0.06 -11.67
C ALA A 20 2.42 0.83 -11.76
N VAL A 21 3.61 0.26 -12.03
CA VAL A 21 4.86 0.99 -12.17
C VAL A 21 4.92 1.73 -13.51
N VAL A 22 4.46 1.13 -14.62
CA VAL A 22 4.40 1.81 -15.93
C VAL A 22 3.38 2.95 -15.91
N HIS A 23 2.25 2.82 -15.20
CA HIS A 23 1.32 3.94 -15.02
C HIS A 23 1.89 5.01 -14.07
N ALA A 24 2.69 4.65 -13.08
CA ALA A 24 3.38 5.60 -12.20
C ALA A 24 4.45 6.41 -12.94
N GLU A 25 5.25 5.76 -13.80
CA GLU A 25 6.26 6.45 -14.62
C GLU A 25 5.63 7.28 -15.75
N ALA A 26 4.55 6.79 -16.38
CA ALA A 26 3.86 7.48 -17.47
C ALA A 26 3.15 8.78 -17.04
N ASN A 27 2.69 8.89 -15.78
CA ASN A 27 1.98 10.07 -15.26
C ASN A 27 2.86 10.97 -14.36
N GLY A 28 4.12 10.61 -14.13
CA GLY A 28 5.05 11.33 -13.26
C GLY A 28 4.64 11.28 -11.78
N ALA A 29 5.58 10.98 -10.89
CA ALA A 29 5.34 11.05 -9.45
C ALA A 29 5.13 12.49 -8.99
N ILE A 30 4.19 12.70 -8.05
CA ILE A 30 3.94 14.01 -7.44
C ILE A 30 4.64 14.12 -6.08
N PRO A 31 4.96 15.36 -5.59
CA PRO A 31 5.47 15.56 -4.24
C PRO A 31 4.55 14.98 -3.15
N SER A 32 5.14 14.50 -2.04
CA SER A 32 4.39 13.98 -0.89
C SER A 32 3.64 15.04 -0.10
N ILE A 33 3.93 16.32 -0.37
CA ILE A 33 3.27 17.50 0.20
C ILE A 33 2.56 18.23 -0.94
N GLY A 34 1.26 18.50 -0.81
CA GLY A 34 0.56 19.24 -1.86
C GLY A 34 -0.96 19.23 -1.74
N GLY A 35 -1.62 19.53 -2.86
CA GLY A 35 -3.07 19.55 -2.95
C GLY A 35 -3.73 20.68 -2.15
N ARG A 36 -4.99 20.50 -1.75
CA ARG A 36 -5.75 21.45 -0.93
C ARG A 36 -5.13 21.65 0.44
N TYR A 37 -5.21 22.84 0.96
CA TYR A 37 -4.90 23.13 2.35
C TYR A 37 -6.08 22.75 3.26
N PHE A 38 -5.83 21.91 4.27
CA PHE A 38 -6.82 21.52 5.27
C PHE A 38 -6.57 22.37 6.52
N HIS A 39 -7.57 23.15 6.95
CA HIS A 39 -7.45 24.09 8.09
C HIS A 39 -7.33 23.41 9.47
N GLY A 40 -7.47 22.09 9.53
CA GLY A 40 -7.30 21.28 10.73
C GLY A 40 -6.87 19.88 10.37
N ARG A 41 -6.50 19.11 11.38
CA ARG A 41 -6.17 17.68 11.20
C ARG A 41 -7.45 16.90 10.92
N VAL A 42 -7.49 16.26 9.76
CA VAL A 42 -8.50 15.25 9.40
C VAL A 42 -7.81 13.90 9.46
N GLU A 43 -8.40 12.94 10.15
CA GLU A 43 -7.87 11.57 10.25
C GLU A 43 -9.04 10.57 10.22
N ILE A 44 -8.96 9.63 9.28
CA ILE A 44 -9.91 8.53 9.10
C ILE A 44 -9.46 7.38 10.02
N PRO A 45 -10.34 6.76 10.81
CA PRO A 45 -9.98 5.74 11.79
C PRO A 45 -9.74 4.37 11.14
N VAL A 46 -8.75 4.30 10.24
CA VAL A 46 -8.34 3.05 9.60
C VAL A 46 -7.62 2.16 10.62
N PRO A 47 -8.00 0.86 10.75
CA PRO A 47 -7.26 -0.08 11.59
C PRO A 47 -5.78 -0.17 11.17
N ALA A 48 -4.88 -0.31 12.13
CA ALA A 48 -3.47 -0.46 11.86
C ALA A 48 -3.07 -1.94 11.93
N PHE A 49 -2.46 -2.43 10.86
CA PHE A 49 -1.78 -3.73 10.80
C PHE A 49 -0.31 -3.51 10.44
N ALA A 50 0.59 -4.30 11.06
CA ALA A 50 1.99 -4.35 10.67
C ALA A 50 2.26 -5.62 9.85
N GLN A 51 3.02 -5.51 8.77
CA GLN A 51 3.37 -6.68 7.95
C GLN A 51 4.26 -7.67 8.71
N ASP A 52 5.11 -7.17 9.60
CA ASP A 52 6.04 -7.91 10.45
C ASP A 52 5.42 -8.43 11.77
N ASP A 53 4.08 -8.34 11.93
CA ASP A 53 3.41 -8.88 13.11
C ASP A 53 3.66 -10.39 13.22
N PRO A 54 4.15 -10.90 14.39
CA PRO A 54 4.46 -12.31 14.58
C PRO A 54 3.32 -13.29 14.30
N ARG A 55 2.08 -12.81 14.25
CA ARG A 55 0.92 -13.63 13.91
C ARG A 55 0.93 -14.09 12.46
N TRP A 56 1.61 -13.37 11.56
CA TRP A 56 1.61 -13.66 10.12
C TRP A 56 2.91 -13.33 9.39
N SER A 57 3.91 -12.73 10.02
CA SER A 57 5.16 -12.33 9.36
C SER A 57 5.82 -13.45 8.56
N ASP A 58 5.82 -14.67 9.10
CA ASP A 58 6.46 -15.84 8.49
C ASP A 58 5.58 -16.54 7.45
N VAL A 59 4.35 -16.04 7.23
CA VAL A 59 3.45 -16.62 6.23
C VAL A 59 3.92 -16.23 4.83
N ARG A 60 4.03 -17.23 3.94
CA ARG A 60 4.41 -17.03 2.54
C ARG A 60 3.45 -16.08 1.83
N LEU A 61 3.98 -15.11 1.10
CA LEU A 61 3.24 -14.14 0.31
C LEU A 61 2.79 -14.76 -1.01
N GLY A 62 1.53 -15.12 -1.10
CA GLY A 62 0.98 -15.72 -2.33
C GLY A 62 1.80 -16.93 -2.81
N PRO A 63 2.11 -17.01 -4.10
CA PRO A 63 2.95 -18.07 -4.69
C PRO A 63 4.46 -17.78 -4.59
N SER A 64 4.91 -16.59 -4.14
CA SER A 64 6.32 -16.20 -4.08
C SER A 64 7.12 -17.00 -3.04
N THR A 65 8.42 -16.80 -2.99
CA THR A 65 9.28 -17.32 -1.92
C THR A 65 9.36 -16.41 -0.70
N ASP A 66 8.93 -15.16 -0.83
CA ASP A 66 8.97 -14.15 0.22
C ASP A 66 7.84 -14.33 1.23
N THR A 67 7.95 -13.68 2.36
CA THR A 67 6.94 -13.71 3.43
C THR A 67 6.13 -12.41 3.48
N LEU A 68 5.02 -12.42 4.22
CA LEU A 68 4.28 -11.20 4.53
C LEU A 68 5.14 -10.19 5.28
N GLY A 69 6.04 -10.66 6.15
CA GLY A 69 6.97 -9.80 6.87
C GLY A 69 7.96 -9.10 5.95
N ASP A 70 8.44 -9.79 4.92
CA ASP A 70 9.43 -9.25 3.98
C ASP A 70 8.80 -8.29 2.96
N GLU A 71 7.73 -8.73 2.25
CA GLU A 71 7.20 -8.03 1.07
C GLU A 71 5.67 -7.79 1.14
N GLY A 72 5.07 -7.93 2.32
CA GLY A 72 3.61 -7.90 2.49
C GLY A 72 2.96 -6.52 2.53
N CYS A 73 3.66 -5.42 2.23
CA CYS A 73 3.14 -4.06 2.37
C CYS A 73 1.84 -3.81 1.59
N ALA A 74 1.73 -4.31 0.37
CA ALA A 74 0.53 -4.18 -0.47
C ALA A 74 -0.68 -4.91 0.12
N VAL A 75 -0.49 -6.17 0.52
CA VAL A 75 -1.56 -6.99 1.13
C VAL A 75 -1.98 -6.42 2.48
N THR A 76 -1.02 -5.98 3.29
CA THR A 76 -1.30 -5.38 4.60
C THR A 76 -2.06 -4.05 4.46
N SER A 77 -1.68 -3.19 3.50
CA SER A 77 -2.42 -1.96 3.18
C SER A 77 -3.84 -2.26 2.69
N ALA A 78 -4.01 -3.25 1.81
CA ALA A 78 -5.32 -3.69 1.35
C ALA A 78 -6.19 -4.25 2.49
N ALA A 79 -5.61 -5.03 3.41
CA ALA A 79 -6.31 -5.55 4.57
C ALA A 79 -6.77 -4.45 5.54
N MET A 80 -5.93 -3.41 5.77
CA MET A 80 -6.33 -2.24 6.57
C MET A 80 -7.55 -1.54 5.97
N VAL A 81 -7.55 -1.32 4.65
CA VAL A 81 -8.67 -0.66 3.96
C VAL A 81 -9.91 -1.54 3.92
N ALA A 82 -9.78 -2.85 3.66
CA ALA A 82 -10.90 -3.78 3.71
C ALA A 82 -11.54 -3.83 5.11
N ALA A 83 -10.70 -3.90 6.16
CA ALA A 83 -11.17 -3.87 7.54
C ALA A 83 -11.86 -2.55 7.91
N PHE A 84 -11.37 -1.41 7.38
CA PHE A 84 -12.03 -0.11 7.53
C PHE A 84 -13.46 -0.12 6.97
N TYR A 85 -13.69 -0.77 5.83
CA TYR A 85 -15.04 -0.95 5.25
C TYR A 85 -15.85 -2.07 5.91
N GLY A 86 -15.43 -2.56 7.08
CA GLY A 86 -16.19 -3.51 7.88
C GLY A 86 -16.01 -4.97 7.48
N ILE A 87 -15.10 -5.28 6.55
CA ILE A 87 -14.81 -6.66 6.17
C ILE A 87 -13.93 -7.28 7.26
N LYS A 88 -14.40 -8.37 7.86
CA LYS A 88 -13.65 -9.12 8.88
C LYS A 88 -12.48 -9.84 8.22
N THR A 89 -11.32 -9.18 8.17
CA THR A 89 -10.10 -9.69 7.58
C THR A 89 -8.86 -9.11 8.27
N ASP A 90 -7.75 -9.79 8.10
CA ASP A 90 -6.40 -9.37 8.47
C ASP A 90 -5.43 -9.69 7.32
N PRO A 91 -4.13 -9.31 7.39
CA PRO A 91 -3.16 -9.60 6.34
C PRO A 91 -3.05 -11.08 5.98
N GLN A 92 -3.08 -11.99 6.96
CA GLN A 92 -3.00 -13.42 6.71
C GLN A 92 -4.25 -13.95 5.98
N GLN A 93 -5.43 -13.54 6.42
CA GLN A 93 -6.69 -13.99 5.85
C GLN A 93 -6.85 -13.48 4.40
N LEU A 94 -6.52 -12.20 4.17
CA LEU A 94 -6.56 -11.62 2.82
C LEU A 94 -5.54 -12.30 1.91
N ASN A 95 -4.30 -12.52 2.36
CA ASN A 95 -3.27 -13.24 1.62
C ASN A 95 -3.74 -14.66 1.24
N ALA A 96 -4.27 -15.40 2.20
CA ALA A 96 -4.78 -16.75 1.95
C ALA A 96 -5.95 -16.77 0.96
N PHE A 97 -6.85 -15.79 1.03
CA PHE A 97 -7.94 -15.61 0.08
C PHE A 97 -7.40 -15.34 -1.33
N LEU A 98 -6.53 -14.35 -1.49
CA LEU A 98 -5.96 -13.96 -2.78
C LEU A 98 -5.13 -15.10 -3.40
N THR A 99 -4.37 -15.85 -2.59
CA THR A 99 -3.62 -17.02 -3.06
C THR A 99 -4.54 -18.07 -3.70
N ARG A 100 -5.67 -18.37 -3.06
CA ARG A 100 -6.63 -19.36 -3.58
C ARG A 100 -7.41 -18.90 -4.81
N THR A 101 -7.54 -17.59 -5.01
CA THR A 101 -8.41 -17.01 -6.06
C THR A 101 -7.64 -16.39 -7.21
N GLY A 102 -6.32 -16.61 -7.29
CA GLY A 102 -5.48 -16.03 -8.35
C GLY A 102 -5.32 -14.53 -8.22
N GLY A 103 -5.23 -14.04 -6.99
CA GLY A 103 -5.06 -12.62 -6.65
C GLY A 103 -3.61 -12.13 -6.68
N PHE A 104 -2.67 -12.96 -7.13
CA PHE A 104 -1.25 -12.63 -7.26
C PHE A 104 -0.70 -12.98 -8.64
N THR A 105 0.36 -12.27 -9.04
CA THR A 105 1.27 -12.75 -10.08
C THR A 105 2.13 -13.91 -9.56
N GLY A 106 2.90 -14.56 -10.45
CA GLY A 106 3.84 -15.60 -10.05
C GLY A 106 4.91 -15.14 -9.04
N ASP A 107 5.23 -13.86 -9.05
CA ASP A 107 6.24 -13.22 -8.18
C ASP A 107 5.63 -12.61 -6.90
N GLY A 108 4.37 -12.88 -6.62
CA GLY A 108 3.70 -12.42 -5.40
C GLY A 108 3.15 -10.99 -5.44
N LEU A 109 3.11 -10.35 -6.62
CA LEU A 109 2.52 -9.02 -6.75
C LEU A 109 1.00 -9.10 -6.74
N ILE A 110 0.36 -8.20 -5.98
CA ILE A 110 -1.09 -8.19 -5.82
C ILE A 110 -1.82 -7.73 -7.09
N HIS A 111 -2.84 -8.47 -7.50
CA HIS A 111 -3.84 -8.01 -8.46
C HIS A 111 -4.93 -7.21 -7.73
N TRP A 112 -4.81 -5.88 -7.72
CA TRP A 112 -5.75 -4.99 -7.01
C TRP A 112 -7.21 -5.25 -7.35
N SER A 113 -7.52 -5.59 -8.60
CA SER A 113 -8.87 -5.93 -9.06
C SER A 113 -9.47 -7.20 -8.41
N ARG A 114 -8.63 -8.02 -7.79
CA ARG A 114 -9.07 -9.24 -7.08
C ARG A 114 -9.39 -9.01 -5.61
N VAL A 115 -8.91 -7.92 -5.02
CA VAL A 115 -9.16 -7.61 -3.60
C VAL A 115 -10.65 -7.53 -3.28
N PRO A 116 -11.51 -6.84 -4.08
CA PRO A 116 -12.94 -6.76 -3.79
C PRO A 116 -13.65 -8.11 -3.77
N SER A 117 -13.10 -9.13 -4.42
CA SER A 117 -13.72 -10.46 -4.47
C SER A 117 -13.85 -11.14 -3.09
N ILE A 118 -13.15 -10.63 -2.06
CA ILE A 118 -13.33 -11.11 -0.67
C ILE A 118 -14.72 -10.75 -0.13
N ALA A 119 -15.33 -9.68 -0.62
CA ALA A 119 -16.67 -9.22 -0.24
C ALA A 119 -17.33 -8.47 -1.42
N PRO A 120 -17.69 -9.18 -2.51
CA PRO A 120 -18.06 -8.57 -3.78
C PRO A 120 -19.38 -7.78 -3.74
N ALA A 121 -20.19 -7.94 -2.70
CA ALA A 121 -21.41 -7.17 -2.48
C ALA A 121 -21.18 -5.92 -1.60
N HIS A 122 -19.93 -5.67 -1.14
CA HIS A 122 -19.63 -4.63 -0.16
C HIS A 122 -18.44 -3.74 -0.57
N LEU A 123 -17.60 -4.20 -1.48
CA LEU A 123 -16.37 -3.52 -1.85
C LEU A 123 -16.17 -3.52 -3.36
N GLU A 124 -15.79 -2.38 -3.92
CA GLU A 124 -15.34 -2.26 -5.32
C GLU A 124 -13.97 -1.59 -5.41
N LEU A 125 -13.22 -1.92 -6.47
CA LEU A 125 -12.04 -1.17 -6.86
C LEU A 125 -12.47 0.08 -7.63
N ALA A 126 -12.34 1.24 -7.02
CA ALA A 126 -12.76 2.50 -7.64
C ALA A 126 -11.64 3.14 -8.49
N TYR A 127 -10.37 2.90 -8.15
CA TYR A 127 -9.24 3.42 -8.90
C TYR A 127 -7.97 2.61 -8.65
N ASN A 128 -7.15 2.47 -9.68
CA ASN A 128 -5.78 1.99 -9.61
C ASN A 128 -4.99 2.65 -10.77
N GLY A 129 -4.07 3.57 -10.43
CA GLY A 129 -3.36 4.34 -11.46
C GLY A 129 -2.42 5.41 -10.92
N GLY A 130 -2.11 6.40 -11.76
CA GLY A 130 -1.18 7.49 -11.44
C GLY A 130 -1.64 8.37 -10.27
N PRO A 131 -0.70 9.12 -9.66
CA PRO A 131 -1.01 9.95 -8.50
C PRO A 131 -1.73 11.24 -8.91
N SER A 132 -2.65 11.69 -8.04
CA SER A 132 -3.38 12.96 -8.18
C SER A 132 -3.77 13.52 -6.82
N TYR A 133 -3.41 14.75 -6.54
CA TYR A 133 -3.84 15.45 -5.34
C TYR A 133 -5.36 15.56 -5.25
N GLU A 134 -6.03 15.80 -6.37
CA GLU A 134 -7.48 15.91 -6.41
C GLU A 134 -8.15 14.60 -5.97
N LEU A 135 -7.65 13.47 -6.46
CA LEU A 135 -8.17 12.15 -6.06
C LEU A 135 -7.92 11.87 -4.59
N ILE A 136 -6.73 12.18 -4.06
CA ILE A 136 -6.45 11.98 -2.64
C ILE A 136 -7.34 12.87 -1.79
N ASP A 137 -7.35 14.16 -2.07
CA ASP A 137 -8.07 15.15 -1.25
C ASP A 137 -9.59 14.92 -1.28
N SER A 138 -10.16 14.58 -2.43
CA SER A 138 -11.60 14.27 -2.54
C SER A 138 -11.99 13.00 -1.78
N ASN A 139 -11.14 11.96 -1.80
CA ASN A 139 -11.38 10.76 -1.01
C ASN A 139 -11.29 11.06 0.49
N LEU A 140 -10.28 11.78 0.95
CA LEU A 140 -10.16 12.16 2.36
C LEU A 140 -11.35 13.00 2.85
N LEU A 141 -11.84 13.95 2.04
CA LEU A 141 -13.03 14.75 2.36
C LEU A 141 -14.30 13.90 2.40
N ALA A 142 -14.37 12.84 1.60
CA ALA A 142 -15.47 11.88 1.61
C ALA A 142 -15.34 10.79 2.71
N GLY A 143 -14.26 10.83 3.51
CA GLY A 143 -14.01 9.84 4.56
C GLY A 143 -13.46 8.51 4.04
N ASN A 144 -12.89 8.48 2.83
CA ASN A 144 -12.33 7.27 2.22
C ASN A 144 -10.79 7.27 2.29
N PRO A 145 -10.15 6.20 2.79
CA PRO A 145 -8.70 6.07 2.77
C PRO A 145 -8.18 5.76 1.36
N VAL A 146 -6.93 6.12 1.11
CA VAL A 146 -6.26 5.91 -0.19
C VAL A 146 -4.96 5.14 0.02
N ILE A 147 -4.76 4.04 -0.68
CA ILE A 147 -3.47 3.34 -0.72
C ILE A 147 -2.56 4.10 -1.70
N ALA A 148 -1.36 4.44 -1.26
CA ALA A 148 -0.35 5.12 -2.07
C ALA A 148 0.85 4.21 -2.31
N LEU A 149 1.31 4.14 -3.55
CA LEU A 149 2.61 3.62 -3.93
C LEU A 149 3.63 4.76 -3.80
N ILE A 150 4.69 4.53 -3.07
CA ILE A 150 5.74 5.49 -2.81
C ILE A 150 7.13 4.92 -3.13
N PRO A 151 8.04 5.71 -3.72
CA PRO A 151 9.43 5.32 -3.84
C PRO A 151 10.12 5.45 -2.47
N LEU A 152 11.05 4.53 -2.20
CA LEU A 152 11.92 4.59 -1.03
C LEU A 152 13.31 5.12 -1.42
N PRO A 153 14.06 5.69 -0.45
CA PRO A 153 15.40 6.24 -0.71
C PRO A 153 16.41 5.22 -1.22
N ASP A 154 16.23 3.95 -0.94
CA ASP A 154 17.07 2.82 -1.40
C ASP A 154 16.76 2.35 -2.82
N GLY A 155 15.79 2.97 -3.49
CA GLY A 155 15.37 2.66 -4.86
C GLY A 155 14.26 1.62 -4.97
N GLY A 156 13.71 1.14 -3.84
CA GLY A 156 12.54 0.28 -3.81
C GLY A 156 11.22 1.05 -3.84
N TYR A 157 10.11 0.31 -3.81
CA TYR A 157 8.76 0.86 -3.67
C TYR A 157 8.08 0.28 -2.44
N HIS A 158 7.17 1.07 -1.86
CA HIS A 158 6.41 0.68 -0.69
C HIS A 158 4.95 1.12 -0.83
N PHE A 159 4.04 0.37 -0.22
CA PHE A 159 2.63 0.75 -0.13
C PHE A 159 2.29 1.19 1.29
N VAL A 160 1.63 2.34 1.39
CA VAL A 160 1.11 2.90 2.64
C VAL A 160 -0.35 3.31 2.47
N VAL A 161 -1.08 3.47 3.57
CA VAL A 161 -2.46 3.96 3.52
C VAL A 161 -2.50 5.43 3.96
N ILE A 162 -2.85 6.34 3.06
CA ILE A 162 -3.15 7.72 3.39
C ILE A 162 -4.50 7.74 4.11
N VAL A 163 -4.47 8.18 5.37
CA VAL A 163 -5.63 8.17 6.27
C VAL A 163 -6.05 9.57 6.70
N GLY A 164 -5.34 10.60 6.27
CA GLY A 164 -5.69 11.95 6.66
C GLY A 164 -4.77 13.01 6.10
N LYS A 165 -4.98 14.24 6.58
CA LYS A 165 -4.24 15.42 6.16
C LYS A 165 -4.25 16.50 7.24
N GLU A 166 -3.14 17.22 7.34
CA GLU A 166 -3.00 18.41 8.16
C GLU A 166 -2.24 19.47 7.36
N GLY A 167 -2.87 20.63 7.12
CA GLY A 167 -2.33 21.60 6.18
C GLY A 167 -2.24 21.01 4.76
N ARG A 168 -1.01 20.86 4.25
CA ARG A 168 -0.72 20.20 2.98
C ARG A 168 -0.02 18.86 3.15
N ASP A 169 0.17 18.39 4.39
CA ASP A 169 0.86 17.16 4.74
C ASP A 169 -0.13 16.00 4.86
N TYR A 170 0.10 14.93 4.13
CA TYR A 170 -0.69 13.71 4.25
C TYR A 170 -0.25 12.90 5.47
N LEU A 171 -1.23 12.28 6.14
CA LEU A 171 -1.05 11.38 7.28
C LEU A 171 -1.22 9.95 6.81
N ILE A 172 -0.33 9.06 7.24
CA ILE A 172 -0.31 7.67 6.79
C ILE A 172 -0.39 6.67 7.94
N ARG A 173 -0.95 5.49 7.63
CA ARG A 173 -0.71 4.22 8.28
C ARG A 173 0.26 3.44 7.42
N ASP A 174 1.38 3.08 7.99
CA ASP A 174 2.45 2.38 7.31
C ASP A 174 2.52 0.93 7.78
N PRO A 175 2.37 -0.06 6.88
CA PRO A 175 2.46 -1.48 7.24
C PRO A 175 3.84 -1.92 7.75
N ALA A 176 4.92 -1.18 7.42
CA ALA A 176 6.25 -1.45 7.98
C ALA A 176 6.48 -0.82 9.36
N ALA A 177 5.52 -0.03 9.87
CA ALA A 177 5.60 0.57 11.19
C ALA A 177 4.83 -0.26 12.22
N SER A 178 5.22 -0.13 13.50
CA SER A 178 4.46 -0.74 14.61
C SER A 178 2.97 -0.35 14.54
N PRO A 179 2.03 -1.29 14.74
CA PRO A 179 0.58 -1.03 14.69
C PRO A 179 0.12 -0.09 15.81
N PHE A 180 0.94 0.10 16.85
CA PHE A 180 0.70 1.06 17.94
C PHE A 180 1.13 2.49 17.59
N ARG A 181 1.87 2.67 16.49
CA ARG A 181 2.27 3.99 16.03
C ARG A 181 1.03 4.76 15.54
N ARG A 182 0.88 6.00 16.00
CA ARG A 182 -0.13 6.92 15.45
C ARG A 182 0.17 7.23 14.00
N ALA A 183 -0.85 7.65 13.24
CA ALA A 183 -0.64 8.18 11.91
C ALA A 183 0.36 9.34 11.95
N TYR A 184 1.30 9.34 11.01
CA TYR A 184 2.39 10.30 10.91
C TYR A 184 2.48 10.86 9.49
N HIS A 185 3.31 11.89 9.29
CA HIS A 185 3.38 12.57 8.01
C HIS A 185 4.10 11.72 6.96
N LEU A 186 3.53 11.64 5.77
CA LEU A 186 4.11 10.92 4.62
C LEU A 186 5.51 11.45 4.26
N ARG A 187 5.72 12.77 4.38
CA ARG A 187 7.02 13.43 4.14
C ARG A 187 8.16 12.92 5.03
N ASP A 188 7.84 12.31 6.17
CA ASP A 188 8.86 11.73 7.07
C ASP A 188 9.40 10.40 6.53
N LEU A 189 8.74 9.82 5.52
CA LEU A 189 9.11 8.56 4.89
C LEU A 189 9.62 8.75 3.45
N THR A 190 9.00 9.64 2.68
CA THR A 190 9.33 9.89 1.27
C THR A 190 8.95 11.30 0.86
N ASP A 191 9.58 11.81 -0.18
CA ASP A 191 9.25 13.10 -0.81
C ASP A 191 8.25 12.99 -1.98
N ARG A 192 7.85 11.76 -2.39
CA ARG A 192 7.04 11.53 -3.60
C ARG A 192 5.94 10.49 -3.40
N ILE A 193 4.89 10.62 -4.23
CA ILE A 193 3.83 9.63 -4.43
C ILE A 193 3.89 9.20 -5.90
N ALA A 194 4.01 7.91 -6.16
CA ALA A 194 4.16 7.35 -7.50
C ALA A 194 2.87 6.76 -8.07
N GLY A 195 1.93 6.33 -7.23
CA GLY A 195 0.67 5.75 -7.66
C GLY A 195 -0.38 5.73 -6.56
N LEU A 196 -1.63 5.49 -6.95
CA LEU A 196 -2.77 5.40 -6.04
C LEU A 196 -3.61 4.17 -6.35
N CYS A 197 -4.14 3.57 -5.30
CA CYS A 197 -5.20 2.58 -5.37
C CYS A 197 -6.23 2.87 -4.28
N PHE A 198 -7.52 2.84 -4.61
CA PHE A 198 -8.54 2.96 -3.57
C PHE A 198 -9.81 2.20 -3.92
N PHE A 199 -10.47 1.79 -2.85
CA PHE A 199 -11.71 1.04 -2.88
C PHE A 199 -12.85 1.91 -2.35
N ARG A 200 -14.09 1.47 -2.61
CA ARG A 200 -15.31 2.06 -2.06
C ARG A 200 -16.24 0.96 -1.56
N ALA A 201 -17.01 1.31 -0.53
CA ALA A 201 -18.17 0.51 -0.18
C ALA A 201 -19.27 0.67 -1.24
N ILE A 202 -19.98 -0.44 -1.52
CA ILE A 202 -21.15 -0.50 -2.42
C ILE A 202 -22.40 -0.40 -1.57
#